data_2729100946f8418542e9537f6733ce02
#
_entry.id   2729100946f8418542e9537f6733ce02
#
_cell.length_a   1.000
_cell.length_b   1.000
_cell.length_c   1.000
_cell.angle_alpha   90.00
_cell.angle_beta   90.00
_cell.angle_gamma   90.00
#
_symmetry.space_group_name_H-M   'P 1'
#
loop_
_entity.id
_entity.type
_entity.pdbx_description
1 polymer ?
#
loop_
_entity_poly.entity_id
_entity_poly.type
_entity_poly.pdbx_seq_one_letter_code
_entity_poly.pdbx_strand_id
1 'polypeptide(L)'
;MVFTAISDRPVAPREDGQIAILQAADLRTVRELNLRAHTAAVSAGAVTGEGVKLHDGLTAGIGDRVVARRNQRRIRTTDGYVRNGSLWDVAVVEPDWSLGARPAAGIGPGRDHAAMVRFPAQYVAEHIELGYATTTARTQGVTVDATHTVAAPGMAREDLYVAMSRGRASNHTYVVTDEAPDDCLPALAAPPSSYRDVLDGILATSHAEQSATETWDVYHPDQPAPVPPLRPPHDYGRSPQTRLSAPPAVPDPVRDAPVLGI
;
A
#
# COMPACT_ATOMS: atom_id res chain seq x y z
N MET A 1 18.33 -6.98 14.21
CA MET A 1 18.44 -5.61 14.75
C MET A 1 17.76 -4.54 13.89
N VAL A 2 17.78 -4.62 12.54
CA VAL A 2 17.08 -3.68 11.63
C VAL A 2 15.56 -3.71 11.82
N PHE A 3 14.99 -4.86 12.11
CA PHE A 3 13.54 -5.01 12.33
C PHE A 3 13.02 -4.34 13.60
N THR A 4 13.85 -4.18 14.64
CA THR A 4 13.46 -3.48 15.86
C THR A 4 13.24 -1.99 15.60
N ALA A 5 14.08 -1.37 14.78
CA ALA A 5 13.93 0.04 14.43
C ALA A 5 12.68 0.36 13.59
N ILE A 6 12.13 -0.63 12.86
CA ILE A 6 10.88 -0.49 12.11
C ILE A 6 9.67 -0.68 13.03
N SER A 7 9.77 -1.57 14.03
CA SER A 7 8.69 -1.81 14.99
C SER A 7 8.58 -0.74 16.07
N ASP A 8 9.67 -0.06 16.40
CA ASP A 8 9.68 1.03 17.40
C ASP A 8 9.11 2.36 16.84
N ARG A 9 9.02 2.49 15.53
CA ARG A 9 8.16 3.51 14.90
C ARG A 9 6.89 2.81 14.47
N PRO A 10 5.76 3.11 15.12
CA PRO A 10 4.51 2.52 14.68
C PRO A 10 4.34 2.82 13.19
N VAL A 11 4.19 1.75 12.38
CA VAL A 11 3.61 1.82 11.05
C VAL A 11 2.12 2.13 11.23
N ALA A 12 1.87 2.90 12.27
CA ALA A 12 0.61 3.51 12.52
C ALA A 12 0.59 4.84 11.81
N PRO A 13 -0.52 5.15 11.25
CA PRO A 13 -0.76 6.45 10.71
C PRO A 13 -0.64 7.46 11.87
N ARG A 14 0.07 8.56 11.66
CA ARG A 14 -0.43 9.80 12.18
C ARG A 14 -0.04 10.19 13.59
N GLU A 15 1.11 10.70 13.70
CA GLU A 15 1.22 11.84 14.61
C GLU A 15 0.71 13.12 13.94
N ASP A 16 0.65 13.21 12.57
CA ASP A 16 0.26 14.45 11.84
C ASP A 16 -0.68 14.20 10.64
N GLY A 17 -1.46 13.13 10.63
CA GLY A 17 -2.35 12.84 9.48
C GLY A 17 -1.64 12.35 8.21
N GLN A 18 -0.34 12.11 8.25
CA GLN A 18 0.44 11.59 7.13
C GLN A 18 0.15 10.10 6.89
N ILE A 19 0.13 9.72 5.62
CA ILE A 19 -0.04 8.33 5.20
C ILE A 19 1.34 7.74 4.92
N ALA A 20 1.67 6.65 5.62
CA ALA A 20 2.89 5.90 5.39
C ALA A 20 2.60 4.48 4.88
N ILE A 21 3.49 3.94 4.05
CA ILE A 21 3.47 2.54 3.59
C ILE A 21 4.74 1.84 4.06
N LEU A 22 4.56 0.65 4.64
CA LEU A 22 5.63 -0.31 4.91
C LEU A 22 5.66 -1.34 3.77
N GLN A 23 6.84 -1.57 3.18
CA GLN A 23 6.95 -2.43 2.02
C GLN A 23 8.26 -3.23 1.98
N ALA A 24 8.22 -4.38 1.30
CA ALA A 24 9.37 -5.23 1.03
C ALA A 24 9.23 -5.87 -0.36
N ALA A 25 10.31 -6.45 -0.90
CA ALA A 25 10.25 -7.11 -2.20
C ALA A 25 9.50 -8.44 -2.16
N ASP A 26 9.66 -9.22 -1.09
CA ASP A 26 9.16 -10.58 -0.98
C ASP A 26 8.02 -10.75 0.04
N LEU A 27 7.21 -11.80 -0.15
CA LEU A 27 6.04 -12.09 0.69
C LEU A 27 6.43 -12.59 2.10
N ARG A 28 7.58 -13.24 2.27
CA ARG A 28 8.05 -13.73 3.58
C ARG A 28 8.32 -12.54 4.49
N THR A 29 9.09 -11.58 4.00
CA THR A 29 9.39 -10.34 4.72
C THR A 29 8.11 -9.53 5.00
N VAL A 30 7.20 -9.42 4.03
CA VAL A 30 5.90 -8.76 4.25
C VAL A 30 5.11 -9.44 5.37
N ARG A 31 5.06 -10.76 5.41
CA ARG A 31 4.35 -11.51 6.46
C ARG A 31 4.98 -11.26 7.84
N GLU A 32 6.30 -11.27 7.93
CA GLU A 32 7.03 -10.98 9.16
C GLU A 32 6.76 -9.55 9.65
N LEU A 33 6.78 -8.58 8.77
CA LEU A 33 6.47 -7.18 9.07
C LEU A 33 5.01 -7.02 9.55
N ASN A 34 4.06 -7.70 8.93
CA ASN A 34 2.67 -7.71 9.35
C ASN A 34 2.50 -8.29 10.75
N LEU A 35 3.15 -9.42 11.05
CA LEU A 35 3.13 -10.04 12.38
C LEU A 35 3.70 -9.10 13.45
N ARG A 36 4.84 -8.47 13.18
CA ARG A 36 5.47 -7.54 14.13
C ARG A 36 4.62 -6.30 14.37
N ALA A 37 4.05 -5.73 13.29
CA ALA A 37 3.17 -4.57 13.41
C ALA A 37 1.91 -4.90 14.23
N HIS A 38 1.29 -6.06 13.99
CA HIS A 38 0.18 -6.56 14.79
C HIS A 38 0.57 -6.73 16.28
N THR A 39 1.70 -7.40 16.54
CA THR A 39 2.18 -7.61 17.91
C THR A 39 2.43 -6.28 18.64
N ALA A 40 3.03 -5.32 17.97
CA ALA A 40 3.25 -3.98 18.51
C ALA A 40 1.92 -3.25 18.79
N ALA A 41 0.93 -3.36 17.89
CA ALA A 41 -0.39 -2.77 18.07
C ALA A 41 -1.15 -3.42 19.26
N VAL A 42 -1.06 -4.73 19.43
CA VAL A 42 -1.60 -5.45 20.60
C VAL A 42 -0.92 -4.98 21.89
N SER A 43 0.41 -4.91 21.90
CA SER A 43 1.18 -4.45 23.06
C SER A 43 0.88 -3.01 23.45
N ALA A 44 0.57 -2.16 22.47
CA ALA A 44 0.16 -0.77 22.68
C ALA A 44 -1.33 -0.62 23.06
N GLY A 45 -2.10 -1.70 23.10
CA GLY A 45 -3.56 -1.66 23.37
C GLY A 45 -4.40 -1.09 22.22
N ALA A 46 -3.81 -0.88 21.04
CA ALA A 46 -4.50 -0.41 19.86
C ALA A 46 -5.32 -1.52 19.18
N VAL A 47 -4.91 -2.77 19.34
CA VAL A 47 -5.64 -3.96 18.91
C VAL A 47 -6.12 -4.71 20.14
N THR A 48 -7.42 -5.04 20.17
CA THR A 48 -8.09 -5.64 21.32
C THR A 48 -9.02 -6.78 20.90
N GLY A 49 -9.43 -7.58 21.91
CA GLY A 49 -10.40 -8.67 21.76
C GLY A 49 -9.78 -9.98 21.27
N GLU A 50 -10.65 -10.98 21.14
CA GLU A 50 -10.30 -12.27 20.58
C GLU A 50 -10.14 -12.14 19.07
N GLY A 51 -8.96 -12.53 18.54
CA GLY A 51 -8.66 -12.39 17.12
C GLY A 51 -9.29 -13.50 16.27
N VAL A 52 -9.67 -13.18 15.05
CA VAL A 52 -10.10 -14.16 14.03
C VAL A 52 -8.91 -14.63 13.20
N LYS A 53 -8.89 -15.92 12.90
CA LYS A 53 -7.86 -16.52 12.04
C LYS A 53 -8.04 -16.10 10.59
N LEU A 54 -6.97 -15.60 9.98
CA LEU A 54 -6.93 -15.10 8.61
C LEU A 54 -6.39 -16.15 7.63
N HIS A 55 -6.42 -15.82 6.32
CA HIS A 55 -5.95 -16.66 5.23
C HIS A 55 -4.49 -17.10 5.37
N ASP A 56 -3.60 -16.21 5.79
CA ASP A 56 -2.17 -16.46 5.98
C ASP A 56 -1.82 -17.15 7.30
N GLY A 57 -2.83 -17.54 8.09
CA GLY A 57 -2.70 -18.20 9.38
C GLY A 57 -2.38 -17.25 10.54
N LEU A 58 -2.25 -15.94 10.31
CA LEU A 58 -2.18 -14.93 11.35
C LEU A 58 -3.58 -14.65 11.92
N THR A 59 -3.67 -13.81 12.94
CA THR A 59 -4.93 -13.40 13.56
C THR A 59 -5.13 -11.91 13.43
N ALA A 60 -6.39 -11.46 13.36
CA ALA A 60 -6.75 -10.06 13.42
C ALA A 60 -7.81 -9.81 14.48
N GLY A 61 -7.57 -8.82 15.35
CA GLY A 61 -8.50 -8.32 16.36
C GLY A 61 -9.13 -6.98 15.98
N ILE A 62 -9.95 -6.44 16.88
CA ILE A 62 -10.53 -5.09 16.72
C ILE A 62 -9.41 -4.06 16.76
N GLY A 63 -9.35 -3.17 15.77
CA GLY A 63 -8.29 -2.18 15.59
C GLY A 63 -7.22 -2.57 14.57
N ASP A 64 -7.16 -3.85 14.17
CA ASP A 64 -6.20 -4.28 13.16
C ASP A 64 -6.52 -3.72 11.77
N ARG A 65 -5.45 -3.55 11.01
CA ARG A 65 -5.54 -3.27 9.58
C ARG A 65 -5.44 -4.56 8.79
N VAL A 66 -6.40 -4.77 7.89
CA VAL A 66 -6.47 -5.96 7.03
C VAL A 66 -6.59 -5.57 5.56
N VAL A 67 -6.23 -6.50 4.68
CA VAL A 67 -6.31 -6.34 3.23
C VAL A 67 -7.11 -7.48 2.60
N ALA A 68 -8.01 -7.12 1.68
CA ALA A 68 -8.73 -8.10 0.87
C ALA A 68 -7.86 -8.59 -0.29
N ARG A 69 -7.77 -9.91 -0.50
CA ARG A 69 -6.95 -10.53 -1.55
C ARG A 69 -7.74 -11.00 -2.77
N ARG A 70 -9.07 -10.82 -2.74
CA ARG A 70 -9.94 -11.21 -3.84
C ARG A 70 -11.05 -10.19 -4.06
N ASN A 71 -11.37 -9.94 -5.33
CA ASN A 71 -12.56 -9.17 -5.68
C ASN A 71 -13.83 -9.89 -5.24
N GLN A 72 -14.73 -9.19 -4.52
CA GLN A 72 -16.00 -9.76 -4.09
C GLN A 72 -17.17 -8.81 -4.40
N ARG A 73 -17.76 -9.02 -5.56
CA ARG A 73 -18.85 -8.16 -6.07
C ARG A 73 -20.12 -8.21 -5.23
N ARG A 74 -20.31 -9.28 -4.43
CA ARG A 74 -21.48 -9.43 -3.55
C ARG A 74 -21.35 -8.61 -2.28
N ILE A 75 -20.14 -8.28 -1.85
CA ILE A 75 -19.89 -7.40 -0.71
C ILE A 75 -19.84 -5.97 -1.23
N ARG A 76 -20.94 -5.24 -1.01
CA ARG A 76 -21.10 -3.87 -1.46
C ARG A 76 -20.41 -2.89 -0.51
N THR A 77 -19.81 -1.86 -1.10
CA THR A 77 -19.19 -0.73 -0.41
C THR A 77 -19.84 0.56 -0.90
N THR A 78 -19.56 1.67 -0.25
CA THR A 78 -20.02 2.99 -0.70
C THR A 78 -19.60 3.28 -2.15
N ASP A 79 -18.38 2.83 -2.54
CA ASP A 79 -17.79 3.08 -3.86
C ASP A 79 -17.87 1.87 -4.80
N GLY A 80 -18.80 0.91 -4.55
CA GLY A 80 -19.06 -0.22 -5.42
C GLY A 80 -18.99 -1.58 -4.73
N TYR A 81 -17.83 -2.21 -4.66
CA TYR A 81 -17.64 -3.54 -4.07
C TYR A 81 -16.21 -3.74 -3.55
N VAL A 82 -15.99 -4.78 -2.74
CA VAL A 82 -14.65 -5.12 -2.21
C VAL A 82 -13.72 -5.54 -3.35
N ARG A 83 -12.62 -4.82 -3.48
CA ARG A 83 -11.58 -5.07 -4.50
C ARG A 83 -10.35 -5.72 -3.88
N ASN A 84 -9.63 -6.51 -4.69
CA ASN A 84 -8.31 -6.99 -4.33
C ASN A 84 -7.37 -5.81 -4.04
N GLY A 85 -6.64 -5.90 -2.91
CA GLY A 85 -5.73 -4.84 -2.45
C GLY A 85 -6.40 -3.71 -1.65
N SER A 86 -7.74 -3.72 -1.49
CA SER A 86 -8.41 -2.73 -0.63
C SER A 86 -8.10 -2.99 0.85
N LEU A 87 -7.75 -1.90 1.56
CA LEU A 87 -7.39 -1.90 2.97
C LEU A 87 -8.59 -1.53 3.85
N TRP A 88 -8.67 -2.18 5.01
CA TRP A 88 -9.78 -2.06 5.94
C TRP A 88 -9.27 -2.05 7.37
N ASP A 89 -9.88 -1.23 8.22
CA ASP A 89 -9.62 -1.21 9.65
C ASP A 89 -10.76 -1.98 10.35
N VAL A 90 -10.42 -3.03 11.11
CA VAL A 90 -11.38 -3.91 11.78
C VAL A 90 -12.04 -3.15 12.92
N ALA A 91 -13.37 -3.07 12.88
CA ALA A 91 -14.19 -2.40 13.90
C ALA A 91 -14.91 -3.40 14.83
N VAL A 92 -15.25 -4.58 14.32
CA VAL A 92 -15.97 -5.61 15.06
C VAL A 92 -15.51 -6.99 14.64
N VAL A 93 -15.34 -7.89 15.59
CA VAL A 93 -15.22 -9.33 15.39
C VAL A 93 -16.50 -9.98 15.93
N GLU A 94 -17.24 -10.64 15.05
CA GLU A 94 -18.51 -11.25 15.40
C GLU A 94 -18.32 -12.68 15.95
N PRO A 95 -19.27 -13.21 16.74
CA PRO A 95 -19.17 -14.58 17.28
C PRO A 95 -19.14 -15.68 16.20
N ASP A 96 -19.61 -15.40 14.99
CA ASP A 96 -19.55 -16.30 13.84
C ASP A 96 -18.26 -16.16 13.03
N TRP A 97 -17.24 -15.46 13.57
CA TRP A 97 -15.95 -15.17 12.94
C TRP A 97 -16.05 -14.29 11.68
N SER A 98 -17.18 -13.62 11.44
CA SER A 98 -17.25 -12.57 10.46
C SER A 98 -16.61 -11.28 10.99
N LEU A 99 -16.12 -10.44 10.08
CA LEU A 99 -15.53 -9.13 10.42
C LEU A 99 -16.43 -7.98 9.96
N GLY A 100 -16.68 -7.05 10.86
CA GLY A 100 -17.14 -5.71 10.51
C GLY A 100 -15.94 -4.79 10.39
N ALA A 101 -15.72 -4.19 9.23
CA ALA A 101 -14.57 -3.31 9.02
C ALA A 101 -14.95 -2.06 8.22
N ARG A 102 -14.17 -1.00 8.40
CA ARG A 102 -14.31 0.25 7.66
C ARG A 102 -13.15 0.40 6.66
N PRO A 103 -13.36 1.05 5.52
CA PRO A 103 -12.25 1.38 4.64
C PRO A 103 -11.15 2.09 5.42
N ALA A 104 -9.91 1.64 5.27
CA ALA A 104 -8.78 2.24 5.96
C ALA A 104 -8.66 3.72 5.57
N ALA A 105 -8.57 4.58 6.57
CA ALA A 105 -8.46 6.00 6.36
C ALA A 105 -7.16 6.35 5.62
N GLY A 106 -7.21 7.34 4.74
CA GLY A 106 -6.04 7.94 4.11
C GLY A 106 -5.64 7.40 2.74
N ILE A 107 -6.25 6.36 2.19
CA ILE A 107 -5.99 5.87 0.81
C ILE A 107 -7.24 6.07 -0.05
N GLY A 108 -7.36 7.25 -0.66
CA GLY A 108 -8.42 7.65 -1.59
C GLY A 108 -9.35 8.75 -1.06
N PRO A 109 -9.99 9.51 -1.95
CA PRO A 109 -10.82 10.66 -1.58
C PRO A 109 -12.11 10.23 -0.85
N GLY A 110 -12.49 10.96 0.23
CA GLY A 110 -13.83 10.94 0.81
C GLY A 110 -14.18 9.75 1.71
N ARG A 111 -13.21 9.05 2.31
CA ARG A 111 -13.47 7.81 3.06
C ARG A 111 -13.72 7.95 4.55
N ASP A 112 -13.62 9.14 5.12
CA ASP A 112 -13.72 9.34 6.58
C ASP A 112 -15.11 9.00 7.18
N HIS A 113 -16.14 8.85 6.34
CA HIS A 113 -17.51 8.52 6.74
C HIS A 113 -18.08 7.30 6.02
N ALA A 114 -17.22 6.44 5.43
CA ALA A 114 -17.69 5.27 4.73
C ALA A 114 -18.38 4.27 5.68
N ALA A 115 -19.48 3.68 5.21
CA ALA A 115 -20.22 2.68 5.96
C ALA A 115 -19.36 1.46 6.29
N MET A 116 -19.59 0.88 7.47
CA MET A 116 -19.00 -0.39 7.84
C MET A 116 -19.47 -1.49 6.88
N VAL A 117 -18.53 -2.35 6.49
CA VAL A 117 -18.76 -3.50 5.61
C VAL A 117 -18.57 -4.78 6.39
N ARG A 118 -19.47 -5.74 6.21
CA ARG A 118 -19.36 -7.06 6.82
C ARG A 118 -18.70 -8.04 5.86
N PHE A 119 -17.63 -8.69 6.31
CA PHE A 119 -16.95 -9.77 5.64
C PHE A 119 -17.38 -11.11 6.23
N PRO A 120 -18.06 -11.99 5.48
CA PRO A 120 -18.44 -13.31 5.97
C PRO A 120 -17.23 -14.13 6.41
N ALA A 121 -17.39 -14.99 7.43
CA ALA A 121 -16.30 -15.80 8.00
C ALA A 121 -15.52 -16.61 6.95
N GLN A 122 -16.21 -17.20 5.98
CA GLN A 122 -15.55 -17.91 4.89
C GLN A 122 -14.64 -16.99 4.07
N TYR A 123 -15.11 -15.78 3.73
CA TYR A 123 -14.28 -14.83 2.99
C TYR A 123 -13.07 -14.35 3.81
N VAL A 124 -13.24 -14.19 5.13
CA VAL A 124 -12.16 -13.84 6.06
C VAL A 124 -11.08 -14.93 6.02
N ALA A 125 -11.45 -16.19 6.23
CA ALA A 125 -10.52 -17.31 6.27
C ALA A 125 -9.81 -17.57 4.93
N GLU A 126 -10.43 -17.23 3.80
CA GLU A 126 -9.88 -17.53 2.48
C GLU A 126 -9.17 -16.35 1.80
N HIS A 127 -9.51 -15.10 2.17
CA HIS A 127 -9.13 -13.96 1.35
C HIS A 127 -8.78 -12.69 2.13
N ILE A 128 -8.73 -12.73 3.44
CA ILE A 128 -8.28 -11.60 4.25
C ILE A 128 -6.91 -11.91 4.86
N GLU A 129 -6.01 -10.94 4.81
CA GLU A 129 -4.68 -10.98 5.43
C GLU A 129 -4.46 -9.69 6.23
N LEU A 130 -3.47 -9.66 7.13
CA LEU A 130 -3.02 -8.40 7.74
C LEU A 130 -2.52 -7.43 6.65
N GLY A 131 -2.78 -6.16 6.84
CA GLY A 131 -2.58 -5.10 5.84
C GLY A 131 -1.66 -3.97 6.28
N TYR A 132 -0.76 -4.19 7.25
CA TYR A 132 0.20 -3.18 7.69
C TYR A 132 1.35 -3.00 6.71
N ALA A 133 1.80 -4.11 6.09
CA ALA A 133 2.85 -4.13 5.10
C ALA A 133 2.37 -4.74 3.77
N THR A 134 3.05 -4.39 2.68
CA THR A 134 2.72 -4.88 1.33
C THR A 134 3.99 -5.10 0.50
N THR A 135 3.87 -5.77 -0.66
CA THR A 135 4.99 -5.89 -1.59
C THR A 135 5.18 -4.61 -2.40
N THR A 136 6.44 -4.31 -2.80
CA THR A 136 6.78 -3.18 -3.68
C THR A 136 5.99 -3.20 -4.98
N ALA A 137 5.82 -4.37 -5.59
CA ALA A 137 5.01 -4.54 -6.81
C ALA A 137 3.56 -4.06 -6.65
N ARG A 138 2.96 -4.22 -5.44
CA ARG A 138 1.58 -3.78 -5.17
C ARG A 138 1.47 -2.29 -4.89
N THR A 139 2.57 -1.60 -4.61
CA THR A 139 2.58 -0.15 -4.41
C THR A 139 2.73 0.62 -5.70
N GLN A 140 2.91 -0.06 -6.83
CA GLN A 140 3.00 0.59 -8.13
C GLN A 140 1.71 1.40 -8.42
N GLY A 141 1.88 2.68 -8.78
CA GLY A 141 0.77 3.61 -8.99
C GLY A 141 0.16 4.23 -7.72
N VAL A 142 0.62 3.84 -6.53
CA VAL A 142 0.22 4.46 -5.26
C VAL A 142 1.19 5.59 -4.92
N THR A 143 0.67 6.71 -4.39
CA THR A 143 1.47 7.82 -3.86
C THR A 143 1.01 8.12 -2.44
N VAL A 144 1.97 8.20 -1.51
CA VAL A 144 1.75 8.44 -0.07
C VAL A 144 2.67 9.54 0.43
N ASP A 145 2.57 9.92 1.69
CA ASP A 145 3.44 10.94 2.27
C ASP A 145 4.82 10.38 2.60
N ALA A 146 4.86 9.19 3.19
CA ALA A 146 6.12 8.54 3.56
C ALA A 146 6.14 7.05 3.18
N THR A 147 7.34 6.53 2.89
CA THR A 147 7.54 5.10 2.70
C THR A 147 8.65 4.57 3.60
N HIS A 148 8.46 3.33 4.02
CA HIS A 148 9.43 2.54 4.76
C HIS A 148 9.65 1.24 4.01
N THR A 149 10.84 1.07 3.43
CA THR A 149 11.18 -0.07 2.58
C THR A 149 12.23 -0.93 3.25
N VAL A 150 11.98 -2.23 3.35
CA VAL A 150 13.01 -3.21 3.70
C VAL A 150 13.71 -3.65 2.43
N ALA A 151 15.02 -3.34 2.33
CA ALA A 151 15.89 -3.75 1.25
C ALA A 151 16.78 -4.90 1.73
N ALA A 152 16.66 -6.05 1.10
CA ALA A 152 17.39 -7.26 1.41
C ALA A 152 18.16 -7.79 0.19
N PRO A 153 19.20 -8.61 0.38
CA PRO A 153 19.87 -9.29 -0.72
C PRO A 153 18.88 -10.01 -1.64
N GLY A 154 19.08 -9.92 -2.94
CA GLY A 154 18.19 -10.50 -3.95
C GLY A 154 17.03 -9.62 -4.38
N MET A 155 16.82 -8.45 -3.76
CA MET A 155 15.91 -7.43 -4.29
C MET A 155 16.43 -6.90 -5.63
N ALA A 156 15.56 -6.62 -6.59
CA ALA A 156 15.94 -6.02 -7.85
C ALA A 156 15.98 -4.48 -7.76
N ARG A 157 16.81 -3.86 -8.60
CA ARG A 157 16.90 -2.39 -8.70
C ARG A 157 15.56 -1.75 -9.06
N GLU A 158 14.75 -2.41 -9.88
CA GLU A 158 13.43 -1.95 -10.29
C GLU A 158 12.49 -1.87 -9.09
N ASP A 159 12.53 -2.87 -8.20
CA ASP A 159 11.74 -2.88 -6.97
C ASP A 159 12.17 -1.77 -6.03
N LEU A 160 13.49 -1.58 -5.86
CA LEU A 160 14.01 -0.49 -5.04
C LEU A 160 13.60 0.87 -5.61
N TYR A 161 13.67 1.05 -6.94
CA TYR A 161 13.24 2.29 -7.59
C TYR A 161 11.75 2.55 -7.38
N VAL A 162 10.90 1.54 -7.59
CA VAL A 162 9.45 1.66 -7.33
C VAL A 162 9.21 2.06 -5.88
N ALA A 163 9.86 1.38 -4.94
CA ALA A 163 9.71 1.62 -3.52
C ALA A 163 10.08 3.06 -3.12
N MET A 164 11.24 3.54 -3.58
CA MET A 164 11.78 4.86 -3.25
C MET A 164 11.08 6.02 -3.97
N SER A 165 10.17 5.74 -4.90
CA SER A 165 9.42 6.76 -5.64
C SER A 165 7.97 6.92 -5.18
N ARG A 166 7.53 6.24 -4.11
CA ARG A 166 6.14 6.29 -3.62
C ARG A 166 5.86 7.39 -2.63
N GLY A 167 6.84 7.79 -1.83
CA GLY A 167 6.69 8.84 -0.80
C GLY A 167 6.89 10.23 -1.38
N ARG A 168 5.93 11.13 -1.14
CA ARG A 168 6.03 12.55 -1.54
C ARG A 168 6.96 13.34 -0.63
N ALA A 169 6.89 13.09 0.67
CA ALA A 169 7.64 13.84 1.68
C ALA A 169 8.93 13.12 2.08
N SER A 170 8.88 11.80 2.25
CA SER A 170 10.06 11.02 2.63
C SER A 170 10.01 9.57 2.14
N ASN A 171 11.20 9.02 1.88
CA ASN A 171 11.39 7.62 1.55
C ASN A 171 12.54 7.08 2.41
N HIS A 172 12.24 6.10 3.25
CA HIS A 172 13.21 5.48 4.15
C HIS A 172 13.49 4.05 3.69
N THR A 173 14.77 3.69 3.60
CA THR A 173 15.21 2.34 3.27
C THR A 173 16.00 1.75 4.44
N TYR A 174 15.61 0.57 4.86
CA TYR A 174 16.23 -0.23 5.91
C TYR A 174 16.93 -1.41 5.25
N VAL A 175 18.25 -1.39 5.26
CA VAL A 175 19.06 -2.43 4.60
C VAL A 175 19.32 -3.56 5.56
N VAL A 176 18.99 -4.78 5.16
CA VAL A 176 19.30 -6.00 5.90
C VAL A 176 20.74 -6.40 5.62
N THR A 177 21.60 -6.34 6.63
CA THR A 177 23.04 -6.64 6.52
C THR A 177 23.43 -8.00 7.09
N ASP A 178 22.60 -8.57 7.97
CA ASP A 178 22.86 -9.82 8.68
C ASP A 178 21.77 -10.85 8.32
N GLU A 179 21.94 -11.57 7.23
CA GLU A 179 21.29 -12.86 7.03
C GLU A 179 22.26 -13.97 7.46
N ALA A 180 22.37 -14.21 8.77
CA ALA A 180 22.89 -15.47 9.22
C ALA A 180 21.80 -16.53 8.97
N PRO A 181 22.05 -17.58 8.16
CA PRO A 181 21.14 -18.71 8.06
C PRO A 181 20.95 -19.30 9.47
N ASP A 182 19.72 -19.56 9.87
CA ASP A 182 19.35 -20.08 11.20
C ASP A 182 20.07 -21.39 11.57
N ASP A 183 20.68 -22.10 10.61
CA ASP A 183 21.33 -23.38 10.74
C ASP A 183 22.85 -23.40 10.49
N CYS A 184 23.52 -22.25 10.32
CA CYS A 184 24.97 -22.23 10.11
C CYS A 184 25.75 -22.18 11.43
N LEU A 185 26.72 -23.11 11.59
CA LEU A 185 27.73 -23.00 12.61
C LEU A 185 28.44 -21.62 12.50
N PRO A 186 28.68 -20.93 13.63
CA PRO A 186 29.26 -19.56 13.63
C PRO A 186 30.61 -19.45 12.89
N ALA A 187 31.35 -20.58 12.79
CA ALA A 187 32.65 -20.65 12.13
C ALA A 187 32.60 -20.63 10.58
N LEU A 188 31.43 -20.80 9.99
CA LEU A 188 31.22 -20.80 8.52
C LEU A 188 30.40 -19.61 8.04
N ALA A 189 29.97 -18.72 8.92
CA ALA A 189 29.27 -17.51 8.54
C ALA A 189 30.21 -16.58 7.77
N ALA A 190 29.81 -16.18 6.56
CA ALA A 190 30.48 -15.10 5.84
C ALA A 190 30.48 -13.83 6.71
N PRO A 191 31.53 -12.97 6.61
CA PRO A 191 31.53 -11.70 7.32
C PRO A 191 30.26 -10.92 6.94
N PRO A 192 29.63 -10.20 7.91
CA PRO A 192 28.42 -9.45 7.64
C PRO A 192 28.66 -8.47 6.50
N SER A 193 27.80 -8.50 5.48
CA SER A 193 27.86 -7.58 4.35
C SER A 193 27.63 -6.17 4.84
N SER A 194 28.40 -5.21 4.35
CA SER A 194 28.08 -3.81 4.63
C SER A 194 26.79 -3.41 3.93
N TYR A 195 26.08 -2.41 4.44
CA TYR A 195 24.88 -1.89 3.76
C TYR A 195 25.17 -1.45 2.31
N ARG A 196 26.40 -1.04 2.02
CA ARG A 196 26.86 -0.67 0.67
C ARG A 196 26.94 -1.88 -0.23
N ASP A 197 27.52 -2.98 0.24
CA ASP A 197 27.63 -4.21 -0.55
C ASP A 197 26.24 -4.74 -0.91
N VAL A 198 25.29 -4.67 0.02
CA VAL A 198 23.90 -5.06 -0.24
C VAL A 198 23.25 -4.15 -1.27
N LEU A 199 23.40 -2.82 -1.14
CA LEU A 199 22.85 -1.87 -2.11
C LEU A 199 23.49 -2.02 -3.49
N ASP A 200 24.81 -2.21 -3.57
CA ASP A 200 25.53 -2.43 -4.84
C ASP A 200 25.04 -3.73 -5.50
N GLY A 201 24.80 -4.78 -4.71
CA GLY A 201 24.20 -6.03 -5.19
C GLY A 201 22.79 -5.84 -5.73
N ILE A 202 21.93 -5.06 -5.03
CA ILE A 202 20.58 -4.71 -5.50
C ILE A 202 20.65 -3.93 -6.81
N LEU A 203 21.52 -2.93 -6.91
CA LEU A 203 21.65 -2.10 -8.10
C LEU A 203 22.20 -2.90 -9.31
N ALA A 204 23.04 -3.91 -9.06
CA ALA A 204 23.53 -4.83 -10.09
C ALA A 204 22.49 -5.85 -10.54
N THR A 205 21.46 -6.14 -9.70
CA THR A 205 20.42 -7.13 -9.99
C THR A 205 19.28 -6.48 -10.76
N SER A 206 18.92 -7.03 -11.93
CA SER A 206 17.77 -6.61 -12.72
C SER A 206 16.82 -7.80 -12.95
N HIS A 207 15.54 -7.58 -12.70
CA HIS A 207 14.46 -8.50 -13.06
C HIS A 207 13.60 -7.92 -14.19
N ALA A 208 14.12 -6.95 -14.93
CA ALA A 208 13.43 -6.41 -16.09
C ALA A 208 13.23 -7.54 -17.12
N GLU A 209 11.98 -7.82 -17.43
CA GLU A 209 11.64 -8.69 -18.55
C GLU A 209 12.06 -8.02 -19.85
N GLN A 210 12.51 -8.82 -20.82
CA GLN A 210 12.80 -8.30 -22.15
C GLN A 210 11.51 -7.67 -22.72
N SER A 211 11.66 -6.49 -23.29
CA SER A 211 10.55 -5.85 -23.99
C SER A 211 10.14 -6.71 -25.19
N ALA A 212 8.90 -6.54 -25.66
CA ALA A 212 8.42 -7.24 -26.85
C ALA A 212 9.33 -6.97 -28.06
N THR A 213 9.92 -5.78 -28.15
CA THR A 213 10.87 -5.41 -29.20
C THR A 213 12.21 -6.17 -29.05
N GLU A 214 12.79 -6.20 -27.85
CA GLU A 214 14.01 -6.95 -27.59
C GLU A 214 13.81 -8.45 -27.80
N THR A 215 12.66 -8.98 -27.40
CA THR A 215 12.29 -10.39 -27.65
C THR A 215 12.17 -10.63 -29.15
N TRP A 216 11.54 -9.71 -29.90
CA TRP A 216 11.44 -9.80 -31.36
C TRP A 216 12.81 -9.84 -32.01
N ASP A 217 13.72 -8.93 -31.63
CA ASP A 217 15.06 -8.80 -32.18
C ASP A 217 15.91 -10.05 -31.94
N VAL A 218 15.73 -10.73 -30.79
CA VAL A 218 16.39 -12.00 -30.47
C VAL A 218 15.92 -13.13 -31.41
N TYR A 219 14.60 -13.21 -31.69
CA TYR A 219 14.05 -14.28 -32.54
C TYR A 219 14.04 -13.96 -34.04
N HIS A 220 14.22 -12.68 -34.42
CA HIS A 220 14.19 -12.21 -35.80
C HIS A 220 15.31 -11.19 -36.07
N PRO A 221 16.61 -11.57 -35.95
CA PRO A 221 17.73 -10.65 -35.98
C PRO A 221 17.82 -9.84 -37.28
N ASP A 222 17.28 -10.38 -38.38
CA ASP A 222 17.32 -9.75 -39.71
C ASP A 222 16.05 -8.97 -40.08
N GLN A 223 15.10 -8.84 -39.17
CA GLN A 223 13.83 -8.17 -39.41
C GLN A 223 13.54 -7.09 -38.35
N PRO A 224 13.25 -5.84 -38.75
CA PRO A 224 12.87 -4.82 -37.78
C PRO A 224 11.59 -5.22 -37.06
N ALA A 225 11.50 -4.92 -35.75
CA ALA A 225 10.31 -5.17 -34.95
C ALA A 225 9.07 -4.51 -35.60
N PRO A 226 7.92 -5.21 -35.68
CA PRO A 226 6.70 -4.62 -36.20
C PRO A 226 6.28 -3.43 -35.34
N VAL A 227 6.23 -2.24 -35.95
CA VAL A 227 5.70 -1.05 -35.29
C VAL A 227 4.20 -1.24 -35.14
N PRO A 228 3.65 -1.35 -33.92
CA PRO A 228 2.22 -1.46 -33.77
C PRO A 228 1.56 -0.21 -34.35
N PRO A 229 0.43 -0.35 -35.08
CA PRO A 229 -0.28 0.82 -35.56
C PRO A 229 -0.58 1.75 -34.40
N LEU A 230 -0.25 3.03 -34.54
CA LEU A 230 -0.60 4.06 -33.57
C LEU A 230 -2.09 3.94 -33.30
N ARG A 231 -2.49 3.50 -32.13
CA ARG A 231 -3.89 3.57 -31.74
C ARG A 231 -4.29 5.04 -31.84
N PRO A 232 -5.38 5.37 -32.56
CA PRO A 232 -5.89 6.72 -32.52
C PRO A 232 -6.05 7.11 -31.05
N PRO A 233 -5.73 8.35 -30.67
CA PRO A 233 -5.90 8.79 -29.29
C PRO A 233 -7.30 8.34 -28.85
N HIS A 234 -7.37 7.54 -27.79
CA HIS A 234 -8.65 7.19 -27.20
C HIS A 234 -9.34 8.54 -26.95
N ASP A 235 -10.44 8.74 -27.64
CA ASP A 235 -11.36 9.82 -27.28
C ASP A 235 -11.88 9.45 -25.89
N TYR A 236 -11.16 9.91 -24.87
CA TYR A 236 -11.68 9.98 -23.52
C TYR A 236 -12.82 10.98 -23.65
N GLY A 237 -14.00 10.45 -24.01
CA GLY A 237 -15.19 11.21 -24.25
C GLY A 237 -15.23 12.34 -23.24
N ARG A 238 -15.20 13.57 -23.72
CA ARG A 238 -15.22 14.77 -22.89
C ARG A 238 -16.22 14.52 -21.79
N SER A 239 -15.73 14.35 -20.56
CA SER A 239 -16.59 14.38 -19.38
C SER A 239 -17.53 15.57 -19.58
N PRO A 240 -18.84 15.43 -19.46
CA PRO A 240 -19.74 16.55 -19.63
C PRO A 240 -19.20 17.65 -18.72
N GLN A 241 -18.73 18.74 -19.33
CA GLN A 241 -18.30 19.91 -18.59
C GLN A 241 -19.54 20.33 -17.80
N THR A 242 -19.54 20.02 -16.51
CA THR A 242 -20.49 20.62 -15.59
C THR A 242 -20.29 22.13 -15.78
N ARG A 243 -21.25 22.78 -16.44
CA ARG A 243 -21.26 24.23 -16.53
C ARG A 243 -21.22 24.73 -15.11
N LEU A 244 -20.07 25.23 -14.70
CA LEU A 244 -19.97 26.03 -13.50
C LEU A 244 -20.97 27.15 -13.70
N SER A 245 -22.12 27.10 -13.01
CA SER A 245 -23.05 28.22 -12.91
C SER A 245 -22.21 29.40 -12.42
N ALA A 246 -22.34 30.52 -13.13
CA ALA A 246 -21.68 31.75 -12.75
C ALA A 246 -21.96 32.02 -11.26
N PRO A 247 -20.97 32.48 -10.49
CA PRO A 247 -21.19 32.85 -9.10
C PRO A 247 -22.28 33.95 -9.07
N PRO A 248 -23.15 33.94 -8.03
CA PRO A 248 -24.15 34.99 -7.89
C PRO A 248 -23.46 36.36 -7.85
N ALA A 249 -24.02 37.33 -8.58
CA ALA A 249 -23.50 38.68 -8.60
C ALA A 249 -23.41 39.23 -7.17
N VAL A 250 -22.23 39.71 -6.80
CA VAL A 250 -22.01 40.42 -5.53
C VAL A 250 -22.82 41.71 -5.60
N PRO A 251 -23.72 41.99 -4.66
CA PRO A 251 -24.44 43.25 -4.64
C PRO A 251 -23.47 44.40 -4.39
N ASP A 252 -23.65 45.47 -5.20
CA ASP A 252 -22.83 46.68 -5.16
C ASP A 252 -23.07 47.43 -3.82
N PRO A 253 -22.08 47.68 -2.97
CA PRO A 253 -22.29 48.24 -1.62
C PRO A 253 -22.55 49.73 -1.55
N VAL A 254 -22.77 50.43 -2.68
CA VAL A 254 -22.79 51.90 -2.75
C VAL A 254 -24.18 52.49 -3.04
N ARG A 255 -25.30 51.71 -3.07
CA ARG A 255 -26.59 52.27 -3.48
C ARG A 255 -27.69 52.38 -2.42
N ASP A 256 -27.49 51.97 -1.19
CA ASP A 256 -28.50 52.07 -0.14
C ASP A 256 -27.94 52.63 1.18
N ALA A 257 -27.45 53.87 1.14
CA ALA A 257 -27.31 54.65 2.34
C ALA A 257 -28.55 55.57 2.52
N PRO A 258 -29.31 55.44 3.60
CA PRO A 258 -30.42 56.36 3.84
C PRO A 258 -29.84 57.74 4.16
N VAL A 259 -30.29 58.78 3.42
CA VAL A 259 -30.02 60.18 3.74
C VAL A 259 -30.82 60.51 4.99
N LEU A 260 -30.10 60.73 6.12
CA LEU A 260 -30.65 61.36 7.30
C LEU A 260 -30.83 62.86 6.98
N GLY A 261 -32.10 63.27 6.77
CA GLY A 261 -32.50 64.67 6.75
C GLY A 261 -32.60 65.18 8.18
N ILE A 262 -32.13 66.39 8.34
CA ILE A 262 -32.22 67.24 9.53
C ILE A 262 -33.69 67.67 9.73
#